data_e20f66e630e684cb8bc39bb067c50c22
#
_entry.id   e20f66e630e684cb8bc39bb067c50c22
#
_cell.length_a   1.000
_cell.length_b   1.000
_cell.length_c   1.000
_cell.angle_alpha   90.00
_cell.angle_beta   90.00
_cell.angle_gamma   90.00
#
_symmetry.space_group_name_H-M   'P 1'
#
loop_
_entity.id
_entity.type
_entity.pdbx_description
1 polymer ?
#
loop_
_entity_poly.entity_id
_entity_poly.type
_entity_poly.pdbx_seq_one_letter_code
_entity_poly.pdbx_strand_id
1 'polypeptide(L)'
;MIPRDPAIGICGLSCRLCPRYHTDGESRCHGCKTESRMGAGCPFITCALKKKSVEFCWECEQSDNCPKWGAHRKASRIVDSFKCYQTLEADISFIKKNSIANFDKLQQTREAFLKEMLRDFNDGQSKNYYCIAATVLEIKELEEALIEAKKTSRRLDVKGKSKNLHAILDKIAQRKNYNLKLRKTK
;
A
#
# COMPACT_ATOMS: atom_id res chain seq x y z
N MET A 1 -22.56 9.78 0.79
CA MET A 1 -22.08 8.92 1.91
C MET A 1 -20.75 9.46 2.40
N ILE A 2 -20.59 9.66 3.70
CA ILE A 2 -19.29 10.00 4.31
C ILE A 2 -18.54 8.69 4.51
N PRO A 3 -17.31 8.55 3.97
CA PRO A 3 -16.54 7.31 4.15
C PRO A 3 -16.19 7.05 5.62
N ARG A 4 -16.42 5.83 6.11
CA ARG A 4 -16.07 5.39 7.47
C ARG A 4 -14.55 5.22 7.62
N ASP A 5 -13.91 4.71 6.57
CA ASP A 5 -12.48 4.35 6.55
C ASP A 5 -11.75 5.01 5.37
N PRO A 6 -11.51 6.33 5.40
CA PRO A 6 -10.99 7.09 4.26
C PRO A 6 -9.60 6.64 3.80
N ALA A 7 -8.80 6.05 4.70
CA ALA A 7 -7.46 5.56 4.40
C ALA A 7 -7.43 4.19 3.70
N ILE A 8 -8.59 3.54 3.53
CA ILE A 8 -8.70 2.26 2.86
C ILE A 8 -9.52 2.43 1.58
N GLY A 9 -8.95 2.05 0.45
CA GLY A 9 -9.60 2.14 -0.84
C GLY A 9 -10.79 1.19 -0.98
N ILE A 10 -11.72 1.50 -1.86
CA ILE A 10 -12.91 0.68 -2.18
C ILE A 10 -12.51 -0.76 -2.59
N CYS A 11 -11.33 -0.90 -3.17
CA CYS A 11 -10.75 -2.18 -3.57
C CYS A 11 -9.96 -2.91 -2.47
N GLY A 12 -9.88 -2.39 -1.25
CA GLY A 12 -9.15 -3.02 -0.14
C GLY A 12 -7.71 -2.56 0.05
N LEU A 13 -7.15 -1.80 -0.88
CA LEU A 13 -5.78 -1.32 -0.74
C LEU A 13 -5.67 -0.17 0.27
N SER A 14 -4.71 -0.25 1.17
CA SER A 14 -4.41 0.85 2.09
C SER A 14 -3.85 2.06 1.35
N CYS A 15 -4.43 3.23 1.55
CA CYS A 15 -3.86 4.50 1.07
C CYS A 15 -2.61 4.88 1.85
N ARG A 16 -2.48 4.41 3.11
CA ARG A 16 -1.33 4.68 3.99
C ARG A 16 0.00 4.19 3.43
N LEU A 17 -0.01 3.19 2.54
CA LEU A 17 1.19 2.64 1.89
C LEU A 17 1.30 3.04 0.41
N CYS A 18 0.55 4.05 -0.02
CA CYS A 18 0.55 4.53 -1.39
C CYS A 18 1.56 5.68 -1.58
N PRO A 19 2.45 5.64 -2.57
CA PRO A 19 3.44 6.70 -2.77
C PRO A 19 2.81 8.07 -3.03
N ARG A 20 1.61 8.14 -3.63
CA ARG A 20 0.89 9.41 -3.83
C ARG A 20 0.32 9.99 -2.54
N TYR A 21 0.08 9.16 -1.52
CA TYR A 21 -0.38 9.60 -0.20
C TYR A 21 0.75 10.30 0.58
N HIS A 22 2.00 9.91 0.30
CA HIS A 22 3.23 10.46 0.87
C HIS A 22 3.94 11.45 -0.08
N THR A 23 3.20 12.09 -0.96
CA THR A 23 3.74 13.19 -1.78
C THR A 23 3.52 14.50 -1.06
N ASP A 24 4.52 15.38 -1.06
CA ASP A 24 4.41 16.71 -0.48
C ASP A 24 3.73 17.69 -1.45
N GLY A 25 3.11 18.73 -0.89
CA GLY A 25 2.46 19.80 -1.65
C GLY A 25 1.05 19.45 -2.17
N GLU A 26 0.55 20.28 -3.09
CA GLU A 26 -0.83 20.24 -3.60
C GLU A 26 -1.18 18.95 -4.36
N SER A 27 -0.18 18.28 -4.93
CA SER A 27 -0.38 17.01 -5.64
C SER A 27 -0.60 15.80 -4.74
N ARG A 28 -0.56 16.00 -3.42
CA ARG A 28 -0.80 14.95 -2.43
C ARG A 28 -2.19 14.32 -2.62
N CYS A 29 -2.23 13.00 -2.65
CA CYS A 29 -3.48 12.27 -2.66
C CYS A 29 -3.99 12.06 -1.23
N HIS A 30 -5.19 12.56 -0.93
CA HIS A 30 -5.83 12.42 0.39
C HIS A 30 -6.62 11.10 0.55
N GLY A 31 -6.51 10.19 -0.39
CA GLY A 31 -7.19 8.89 -0.39
C GLY A 31 -8.17 8.73 -1.56
N CYS A 32 -8.48 7.48 -1.88
CA CYS A 32 -9.31 7.17 -3.06
C CYS A 32 -10.77 7.63 -2.93
N LYS A 33 -11.27 7.79 -1.70
CA LYS A 33 -12.65 8.16 -1.41
C LYS A 33 -12.84 9.67 -1.15
N THR A 34 -11.82 10.46 -1.37
CA THR A 34 -11.92 11.91 -1.24
C THR A 34 -12.59 12.54 -2.45
N GLU A 35 -13.15 13.73 -2.29
CA GLU A 35 -13.92 14.44 -3.32
C GLU A 35 -13.09 14.62 -4.61
N SER A 36 -11.84 15.03 -4.49
CA SER A 36 -10.91 15.20 -5.62
C SER A 36 -10.68 13.91 -6.41
N ARG A 37 -10.75 12.74 -5.77
CA ARG A 37 -10.58 11.43 -6.42
C ARG A 37 -11.89 10.84 -6.92
N MET A 38 -13.02 11.21 -6.33
CA MET A 38 -14.34 10.81 -6.84
C MET A 38 -14.64 11.39 -8.21
N GLY A 39 -14.03 12.51 -8.56
CA GLY A 39 -14.08 13.09 -9.90
C GLY A 39 -13.12 12.44 -10.92
N ALA A 40 -12.12 11.67 -10.48
CA ALA A 40 -11.05 11.14 -11.33
C ALA A 40 -11.41 9.87 -12.14
N GLY A 41 -12.68 9.48 -12.23
CA GLY A 41 -13.15 8.42 -13.12
C GLY A 41 -12.82 6.98 -12.71
N CYS A 42 -12.53 6.69 -11.43
CA CYS A 42 -12.34 5.32 -10.99
C CYS A 42 -13.66 4.53 -11.07
N PRO A 43 -13.72 3.44 -11.86
CA PRO A 43 -14.96 2.70 -12.07
C PRO A 43 -15.51 2.02 -10.81
N PHE A 44 -14.63 1.72 -9.83
CA PHE A 44 -15.04 1.16 -8.54
C PHE A 44 -15.70 2.21 -7.65
N ILE A 45 -15.13 3.42 -7.59
CA ILE A 45 -15.68 4.55 -6.83
C ILE A 45 -17.10 4.87 -7.33
N THR A 46 -17.25 5.03 -8.62
CA THR A 46 -18.55 5.32 -9.24
C THR A 46 -19.57 4.23 -8.96
N CYS A 47 -19.17 2.96 -9.07
CA CYS A 47 -20.07 1.83 -8.83
C CYS A 47 -20.45 1.74 -7.34
N ALA A 48 -19.46 1.65 -6.46
CA ALA A 48 -19.70 1.40 -5.04
C ALA A 48 -20.42 2.58 -4.36
N LEU A 49 -19.89 3.79 -4.45
CA LEU A 49 -20.42 4.93 -3.71
C LEU A 49 -21.64 5.56 -4.37
N LYS A 50 -21.63 5.73 -5.72
CA LYS A 50 -22.71 6.46 -6.40
C LYS A 50 -23.90 5.57 -6.81
N LYS A 51 -23.66 4.28 -7.15
CA LYS A 51 -24.72 3.40 -7.66
C LYS A 51 -25.23 2.39 -6.64
N LYS A 52 -24.35 1.86 -5.78
CA LYS A 52 -24.68 0.78 -4.85
C LYS A 52 -24.73 1.21 -3.38
N SER A 53 -24.30 2.45 -3.08
CA SER A 53 -24.28 3.00 -1.71
C SER A 53 -23.53 2.11 -0.70
N VAL A 54 -22.48 1.41 -1.17
CA VAL A 54 -21.56 0.61 -0.35
C VAL A 54 -20.18 1.24 -0.31
N GLU A 55 -19.48 1.09 0.79
CA GLU A 55 -18.14 1.67 0.94
C GLU A 55 -17.06 0.83 0.28
N PHE A 56 -17.23 -0.49 0.28
CA PHE A 56 -16.24 -1.42 -0.26
C PHE A 56 -16.87 -2.42 -1.22
N CYS A 57 -16.11 -2.87 -2.22
CA CYS A 57 -16.61 -3.83 -3.21
C CYS A 57 -17.06 -5.16 -2.59
N TRP A 58 -16.45 -5.61 -1.51
CA TRP A 58 -16.85 -6.85 -0.82
C TRP A 58 -18.10 -6.72 0.04
N GLU A 59 -18.61 -5.52 0.30
CA GLU A 59 -19.89 -5.27 0.97
C GLU A 59 -21.08 -5.34 -0.01
N CYS A 60 -20.81 -5.33 -1.30
CA CYS A 60 -21.87 -5.39 -2.32
C CYS A 60 -22.44 -6.81 -2.40
N GLU A 61 -23.75 -6.95 -2.39
CA GLU A 61 -24.45 -8.25 -2.55
C GLU A 61 -24.04 -9.01 -3.82
N GLN A 62 -23.62 -8.27 -4.85
CA GLN A 62 -23.16 -8.82 -6.11
C GLN A 62 -21.65 -9.05 -6.17
N SER A 63 -20.92 -8.90 -5.04
CA SER A 63 -19.45 -8.93 -5.02
C SER A 63 -18.86 -10.21 -5.62
N ASP A 64 -19.44 -11.36 -5.30
CA ASP A 64 -18.91 -12.67 -5.71
C ASP A 64 -19.11 -12.93 -7.22
N ASN A 65 -20.16 -12.37 -7.81
CA ASN A 65 -20.47 -12.51 -9.24
C ASN A 65 -20.16 -11.24 -10.05
N CYS A 66 -19.50 -10.25 -9.45
CA CYS A 66 -19.20 -8.99 -10.14
C CYS A 66 -18.05 -9.16 -11.13
N PRO A 67 -18.28 -9.08 -12.46
CA PRO A 67 -17.23 -9.32 -13.45
C PRO A 67 -16.11 -8.28 -13.35
N LYS A 68 -16.43 -7.03 -13.05
CA LYS A 68 -15.45 -5.95 -12.88
C LYS A 68 -14.54 -6.19 -11.66
N TRP A 69 -15.13 -6.56 -10.53
CA TRP A 69 -14.41 -6.85 -9.30
C TRP A 69 -13.56 -8.11 -9.43
N GLY A 70 -14.12 -9.16 -10.02
CA GLY A 70 -13.41 -10.40 -10.31
C GLY A 70 -12.22 -10.20 -11.25
N ALA A 71 -12.40 -9.44 -12.33
CA ALA A 71 -11.31 -9.11 -13.26
C ALA A 71 -10.19 -8.32 -12.57
N HIS A 72 -10.53 -7.34 -11.72
CA HIS A 72 -9.53 -6.58 -10.96
C HIS A 72 -8.73 -7.48 -10.02
N ARG A 73 -9.38 -8.34 -9.25
CA ARG A 73 -8.72 -9.29 -8.34
C ARG A 73 -7.84 -10.28 -9.10
N LYS A 74 -8.31 -10.79 -10.24
CA LYS A 74 -7.50 -11.67 -11.11
C LYS A 74 -6.26 -10.95 -11.63
N ALA A 75 -6.40 -9.74 -12.15
CA ALA A 75 -5.30 -8.94 -12.66
C ALA A 75 -4.30 -8.58 -11.55
N SER A 76 -4.76 -8.24 -10.36
CA SER A 76 -3.92 -7.85 -9.22
C SER A 76 -2.98 -8.95 -8.72
N ARG A 77 -3.23 -10.20 -9.08
CA ARG A 77 -2.35 -11.33 -8.75
C ARG A 77 -1.05 -11.33 -9.56
N ILE A 78 -1.05 -10.72 -10.73
CA ILE A 78 0.08 -10.79 -11.69
C ILE A 78 0.65 -9.42 -12.06
N VAL A 79 -0.13 -8.34 -11.93
CA VAL A 79 0.27 -6.99 -12.34
C VAL A 79 -0.09 -5.96 -11.29
N ASP A 80 0.81 -5.00 -11.12
CA ASP A 80 0.61 -3.82 -10.30
C ASP A 80 0.32 -2.60 -11.20
N SER A 81 -0.25 -1.54 -10.62
CA SER A 81 -0.36 -0.25 -11.30
C SER A 81 0.71 0.73 -10.77
N PHE A 82 0.32 1.96 -10.45
CA PHE A 82 1.20 2.90 -9.71
C PHE A 82 1.37 2.50 -8.23
N LYS A 83 0.73 1.45 -7.78
CA LYS A 83 0.64 0.94 -6.41
C LYS A 83 0.77 -0.58 -6.42
N CYS A 84 1.38 -1.12 -5.38
CA CYS A 84 1.54 -2.55 -5.18
C CYS A 84 0.19 -3.21 -4.87
N TYR A 85 -0.11 -4.32 -5.55
CA TYR A 85 -1.31 -5.16 -5.34
C TYR A 85 -0.98 -6.55 -4.79
N GLN A 86 0.28 -6.81 -4.47
CA GLN A 86 0.73 -8.15 -4.10
C GLN A 86 -0.01 -8.73 -2.90
N THR A 87 -0.45 -7.89 -1.95
CA THR A 87 -1.16 -8.31 -0.73
C THR A 87 -2.69 -8.20 -0.84
N LEU A 88 -3.25 -7.73 -1.96
CA LEU A 88 -4.68 -7.39 -2.06
C LEU A 88 -5.62 -8.53 -1.60
N GLU A 89 -5.37 -9.76 -2.03
CA GLU A 89 -6.21 -10.92 -1.67
C GLU A 89 -6.08 -11.27 -0.18
N ALA A 90 -4.84 -11.20 0.36
CA ALA A 90 -4.58 -11.41 1.78
C ALA A 90 -5.23 -10.32 2.64
N ASP A 91 -5.14 -9.05 2.20
CA ASP A 91 -5.74 -7.91 2.88
C ASP A 91 -7.27 -8.04 2.95
N ILE A 92 -7.93 -8.39 1.84
CA ILE A 92 -9.38 -8.63 1.81
C ILE A 92 -9.76 -9.79 2.75
N SER A 93 -9.00 -10.88 2.71
CA SER A 93 -9.21 -12.04 3.58
C SER A 93 -9.03 -11.68 5.05
N PHE A 94 -8.02 -10.88 5.37
CA PHE A 94 -7.79 -10.38 6.73
C PHE A 94 -8.95 -9.51 7.21
N ILE A 95 -9.43 -8.57 6.39
CA ILE A 95 -10.54 -7.69 6.72
C ILE A 95 -11.81 -8.50 7.02
N LYS A 96 -12.13 -9.47 6.17
CA LYS A 96 -13.31 -10.34 6.35
C LYS A 96 -13.23 -11.16 7.64
N LYS A 97 -12.04 -11.59 8.04
CA LYS A 97 -11.82 -12.42 9.24
C LYS A 97 -11.71 -11.59 10.53
N ASN A 98 -11.08 -10.42 10.48
CA ASN A 98 -10.63 -9.70 11.67
C ASN A 98 -11.23 -8.29 11.83
N SER A 99 -12.03 -7.81 10.93
CA SER A 99 -12.58 -6.46 10.80
C SER A 99 -11.66 -5.45 10.10
N ILE A 100 -12.31 -4.42 9.56
CA ILE A 100 -11.62 -3.30 8.92
C ILE A 100 -10.83 -2.44 9.92
N ALA A 101 -11.34 -2.29 11.14
CA ALA A 101 -10.66 -1.52 12.19
C ALA A 101 -9.33 -2.17 12.60
N ASN A 102 -9.28 -3.50 12.71
CA ASN A 102 -8.03 -4.22 12.97
C ASN A 102 -7.07 -4.13 11.79
N PHE A 103 -7.59 -4.15 10.57
CA PHE A 103 -6.76 -3.92 9.37
C PHE A 103 -6.18 -2.51 9.34
N ASP A 104 -6.97 -1.47 9.66
CA ASP A 104 -6.46 -0.10 9.69
C ASP A 104 -5.35 0.09 10.75
N LYS A 105 -5.49 -0.50 11.93
CA LYS A 105 -4.43 -0.51 12.96
C LYS A 105 -3.15 -1.16 12.44
N LEU A 106 -3.25 -2.30 11.76
CA LEU A 106 -2.12 -2.96 11.13
C LEU A 106 -1.44 -2.06 10.10
N GLN A 107 -2.24 -1.38 9.27
CA GLN A 107 -1.73 -0.46 8.26
C GLN A 107 -1.13 0.82 8.86
N GLN A 108 -1.63 1.30 9.98
CA GLN A 108 -1.01 2.41 10.73
C GLN A 108 0.39 2.04 11.24
N THR A 109 0.56 0.83 11.76
CA THR A 109 1.88 0.32 12.17
C THR A 109 2.85 0.28 11.00
N ARG A 110 2.42 -0.25 9.85
CA ARG A 110 3.22 -0.28 8.62
C ARG A 110 3.55 1.14 8.11
N GLU A 111 2.60 2.05 8.19
CA GLU A 111 2.80 3.47 7.84
C GLU A 111 3.85 4.14 8.73
N ALA A 112 3.90 3.82 10.03
CA ALA A 112 4.92 4.35 10.92
C ALA A 112 6.33 3.97 10.47
N PHE A 113 6.58 2.71 10.12
CA PHE A 113 7.85 2.28 9.53
C PHE A 113 8.13 2.93 8.18
N LEU A 114 7.12 3.06 7.33
CA LEU A 114 7.28 3.75 6.05
C LEU A 114 7.67 5.22 6.25
N LYS A 115 7.02 5.94 7.15
CA LYS A 115 7.36 7.34 7.47
C LYS A 115 8.79 7.48 7.98
N GLU A 116 9.25 6.52 8.77
CA GLU A 116 10.63 6.48 9.24
C GLU A 116 11.62 6.25 8.08
N MET A 117 11.34 5.28 7.18
CA MET A 117 12.14 5.08 5.97
C MET A 117 12.21 6.33 5.09
N LEU A 118 11.06 7.02 4.92
CA LEU A 118 10.99 8.23 4.11
C LEU A 118 11.72 9.41 4.73
N ARG A 119 11.71 9.54 6.05
CA ARG A 119 12.37 10.64 6.78
C ARG A 119 13.89 10.46 6.80
N ASP A 120 14.36 9.25 7.11
CA ASP A 120 15.75 9.01 7.50
C ASP A 120 16.62 8.41 6.39
N PHE A 121 16.00 7.80 5.36
CA PHE A 121 16.69 7.01 4.33
C PHE A 121 16.30 7.37 2.89
N ASN A 122 15.38 8.33 2.67
CA ASN A 122 14.94 8.65 1.31
C ASN A 122 15.89 9.63 0.60
N ASP A 123 16.52 9.15 -0.46
CA ASP A 123 17.39 9.91 -1.36
C ASP A 123 16.65 10.69 -2.47
N GLY A 124 15.31 10.75 -2.39
CA GLY A 124 14.45 11.36 -3.39
C GLY A 124 13.92 10.37 -4.45
N GLN A 125 14.50 9.19 -4.58
CA GLN A 125 14.11 8.17 -5.57
C GLN A 125 13.51 6.91 -4.95
N SER A 126 13.72 6.68 -3.66
CA SER A 126 13.40 5.44 -2.96
C SER A 126 11.96 5.32 -2.46
N LYS A 127 11.14 6.37 -2.56
CA LYS A 127 9.76 6.40 -2.04
C LYS A 127 8.90 5.22 -2.49
N ASN A 128 8.86 4.95 -3.81
CA ASN A 128 8.06 3.84 -4.33
C ASN A 128 8.55 2.47 -3.79
N TYR A 129 9.85 2.30 -3.72
CA TYR A 129 10.48 1.09 -3.19
C TYR A 129 10.10 0.86 -1.72
N TYR A 130 10.21 1.89 -0.87
CA TYR A 130 9.82 1.79 0.54
C TYR A 130 8.33 1.55 0.73
N CYS A 131 7.46 2.13 -0.10
CA CYS A 131 6.04 1.82 -0.09
C CYS A 131 5.75 0.34 -0.39
N ILE A 132 6.48 -0.26 -1.35
CA ILE A 132 6.35 -1.68 -1.67
C ILE A 132 6.88 -2.52 -0.51
N ALA A 133 8.06 -2.22 0.03
CA ALA A 133 8.63 -2.93 1.17
C ALA A 133 7.67 -2.91 2.37
N ALA A 134 7.13 -1.73 2.73
CA ALA A 134 6.14 -1.60 3.79
C ALA A 134 4.83 -2.36 3.51
N THR A 135 4.51 -2.64 2.24
CA THR A 135 3.33 -3.42 1.86
C THR A 135 3.58 -4.93 2.02
N VAL A 136 4.72 -5.44 1.53
CA VAL A 136 4.93 -6.88 1.35
C VAL A 136 5.69 -7.55 2.48
N LEU A 137 6.59 -6.84 3.19
CA LEU A 137 7.35 -7.41 4.29
C LEU A 137 6.49 -7.53 5.56
N GLU A 138 6.84 -8.48 6.42
CA GLU A 138 6.23 -8.58 7.73
C GLU A 138 6.68 -7.43 8.65
N ILE A 139 5.86 -7.05 9.64
CA ILE A 139 6.16 -5.96 10.57
C ILE A 139 7.50 -6.19 11.28
N LYS A 140 7.74 -7.42 11.74
CA LYS A 140 9.00 -7.78 12.40
C LYS A 140 10.21 -7.62 11.48
N GLU A 141 10.07 -7.95 10.21
CA GLU A 141 11.13 -7.79 9.20
C GLU A 141 11.44 -6.30 8.92
N LEU A 142 10.42 -5.45 8.90
CA LEU A 142 10.59 -4.00 8.76
C LEU A 142 11.31 -3.40 9.97
N GLU A 143 10.93 -3.82 11.17
CA GLU A 143 11.56 -3.39 12.42
C GLU A 143 13.03 -3.79 12.47
N GLU A 144 13.33 -5.07 12.23
CA GLU A 144 14.71 -5.60 12.21
C GLU A 144 15.56 -4.87 11.15
N ALA A 145 15.01 -4.65 9.94
CA ALA A 145 15.70 -3.93 8.88
C ALA A 145 16.07 -2.50 9.26
N LEU A 146 15.14 -1.78 9.91
CA LEU A 146 15.37 -0.41 10.33
C LEU A 146 16.38 -0.31 11.48
N ILE A 147 16.34 -1.24 12.45
CA ILE A 147 17.32 -1.32 13.53
C ILE A 147 18.72 -1.56 12.96
N GLU A 148 18.86 -2.53 12.05
CA GLU A 148 20.13 -2.84 11.38
C GLU A 148 20.63 -1.64 10.57
N ALA A 149 19.76 -1.04 9.75
CA ALA A 149 20.12 0.10 8.93
C ALA A 149 20.58 1.31 9.76
N LYS A 150 19.89 1.65 10.84
CA LYS A 150 20.29 2.73 11.76
C LYS A 150 21.67 2.47 12.39
N LYS A 151 21.92 1.23 12.78
CA LYS A 151 23.22 0.84 13.38
C LYS A 151 24.36 0.96 12.39
N THR A 152 24.16 0.48 11.16
CA THR A 152 25.21 0.35 10.14
C THR A 152 25.44 1.61 9.32
N SER A 153 24.50 2.57 9.32
CA SER A 153 24.58 3.78 8.48
C SER A 153 24.77 5.10 9.23
N ARG A 154 25.19 5.06 10.51
CA ARG A 154 25.34 6.27 11.36
C ARG A 154 26.22 7.37 10.77
N ARG A 155 27.26 7.00 10.02
CA ARG A 155 28.24 7.93 9.44
C ARG A 155 28.03 8.17 7.94
N LEU A 156 26.98 7.61 7.36
CA LEU A 156 26.71 7.73 5.93
C LEU A 156 25.85 8.98 5.64
N ASP A 157 26.08 9.55 4.48
CA ASP A 157 25.17 10.53 3.89
C ASP A 157 23.83 9.89 3.51
N VAL A 158 22.87 10.70 3.10
CA VAL A 158 21.51 10.24 2.74
C VAL A 158 21.53 9.17 1.63
N LYS A 159 22.41 9.30 0.63
CA LYS A 159 22.53 8.31 -0.46
C LYS A 159 23.11 6.99 0.06
N GLY A 160 24.12 7.06 0.91
CA GLY A 160 24.70 5.88 1.57
C GLY A 160 23.69 5.18 2.47
N LYS A 161 22.93 5.94 3.26
CA LYS A 161 21.83 5.41 4.08
C LYS A 161 20.78 4.69 3.24
N SER A 162 20.35 5.30 2.14
CA SER A 162 19.38 4.71 1.21
C SER A 162 19.91 3.39 0.63
N LYS A 163 21.11 3.37 0.09
CA LYS A 163 21.76 2.15 -0.44
C LYS A 163 21.87 1.04 0.59
N ASN A 164 22.25 1.39 1.82
CA ASN A 164 22.37 0.43 2.91
C ASN A 164 21.02 -0.20 3.27
N LEU A 165 19.97 0.62 3.45
CA LEU A 165 18.63 0.10 3.73
C LEU A 165 18.11 -0.75 2.58
N HIS A 166 18.30 -0.35 1.31
CA HIS A 166 17.95 -1.16 0.15
C HIS A 166 18.61 -2.53 0.19
N ALA A 167 19.92 -2.61 0.47
CA ALA A 167 20.63 -3.88 0.54
C ALA A 167 20.08 -4.81 1.64
N ILE A 168 19.71 -4.26 2.80
CA ILE A 168 19.09 -5.03 3.89
C ILE A 168 17.72 -5.55 3.49
N LEU A 169 16.86 -4.68 2.94
CA LEU A 169 15.51 -5.04 2.50
C LEU A 169 15.53 -6.06 1.35
N ASP A 170 16.43 -5.89 0.37
CA ASP A 170 16.62 -6.83 -0.74
C ASP A 170 17.05 -8.22 -0.24
N LYS A 171 17.94 -8.28 0.75
CA LYS A 171 18.37 -9.55 1.37
C LYS A 171 17.21 -10.27 2.07
N ILE A 172 16.33 -9.54 2.74
CA ILE A 172 15.11 -10.10 3.35
C ILE A 172 14.17 -10.59 2.25
N ALA A 173 13.92 -9.76 1.24
CA ALA A 173 13.03 -10.07 0.14
C ALA A 173 13.47 -11.32 -0.66
N GLN A 174 14.78 -11.47 -0.91
CA GLN A 174 15.34 -12.66 -1.57
C GLN A 174 15.09 -13.92 -0.76
N ARG A 175 15.33 -13.89 0.56
CA ARG A 175 15.10 -15.05 1.44
C ARG A 175 13.64 -15.49 1.50
N LYS A 176 12.72 -14.55 1.37
CA LYS A 176 11.26 -14.77 1.47
C LYS A 176 10.55 -14.81 0.11
N ASN A 177 11.30 -14.68 -0.97
CA ASN A 177 10.76 -14.58 -2.33
C ASN A 177 9.73 -13.46 -2.53
N TYR A 178 9.95 -12.32 -1.87
CA TYR A 178 9.14 -11.11 -2.07
C TYR A 178 9.64 -10.30 -3.26
N ASN A 179 8.72 -9.64 -3.95
CA ASN A 179 9.07 -8.74 -5.05
C ASN A 179 8.95 -7.28 -4.59
N LEU A 180 10.08 -6.58 -4.48
CA LEU A 180 10.15 -5.16 -4.12
C LEU A 180 10.06 -4.20 -5.32
N LYS A 181 9.60 -4.69 -6.46
CA LYS A 181 9.32 -3.89 -7.67
C LYS A 181 7.85 -4.04 -8.06
N LEU A 182 7.31 -3.00 -8.71
CA LEU A 182 5.99 -3.10 -9.32
C LEU A 182 6.04 -4.11 -10.48
N ARG A 183 5.14 -5.09 -10.44
CA ARG A 183 4.99 -6.09 -11.50
C ARG A 183 4.32 -5.43 -12.69
N LYS A 184 4.91 -5.56 -13.86
CA LYS A 184 4.39 -5.03 -15.13
C LYS A 184 3.96 -6.18 -16.02
N THR A 185 2.94 -5.95 -16.85
CA THR A 185 2.69 -6.83 -18.01
C THR A 185 3.91 -6.79 -18.93
N LYS A 186 4.36 -7.97 -19.34
CA LYS A 186 5.36 -8.09 -20.42
C LYS A 186 4.77 -7.60 -21.73
#